data_f2a4d37e5ae8556d69009279fef990dc
#
_entry.id   f2a4d37e5ae8556d69009279fef990dc
#
_cell.length_a   1.000
_cell.length_b   1.000
_cell.length_c   1.000
_cell.angle_alpha   90.00
_cell.angle_beta   90.00
_cell.angle_gamma   90.00
#
_symmetry.space_group_name_H-M   'P 1'
#
loop_
_entity.id
_entity.type
_entity.pdbx_description
1 polymer ?
#
loop_
_entity_poly.entity_id
_entity_poly.type
_entity_poly.pdbx_seq_one_letter_code
_entity_poly.pdbx_strand_id
1 'polypeptide(L)'
;VATFGNHTCTIIPLGLPGTQFDIYSKLEQHYTHTFLFESLTGPEEMAESSIIGFDPKIIIQGYSDRIVISYKDGTTKIIPTKDPVAELKQFITPTQDQSHRYLGGAVGIINYDAIKLYENIPINDNSKPIMEFGIYQDGILYDNKTKQSLYFYYDENRINQIKQSERKFGNITLSDITTNMDESQFTNIVNKAKQYLHSGDIFQVVLSRKFNFSASGDILRVYKELRALNPSPYLYHMKFVQKIYIGCSP
;
A
#
# COMPACT_ATOMS: atom_id res chain seq x y z
N VAL A 1 -19.42 -13.38 -7.69
CA VAL A 1 -17.96 -13.54 -7.68
C VAL A 1 -17.43 -12.70 -8.82
N ALA A 2 -16.81 -11.56 -8.51
CA ALA A 2 -16.11 -10.76 -9.51
C ALA A 2 -14.80 -11.48 -9.82
N THR A 3 -14.86 -12.48 -10.65
CA THR A 3 -13.67 -13.06 -11.27
C THR A 3 -13.13 -12.02 -12.25
N PHE A 4 -11.81 -11.86 -12.30
CA PHE A 4 -11.14 -11.39 -13.50
C PHE A 4 -11.53 -12.45 -14.55
N GLY A 5 -12.58 -12.21 -15.31
CA GLY A 5 -13.03 -13.18 -16.33
C GLY A 5 -11.91 -13.43 -17.33
N ASN A 6 -12.10 -14.28 -18.32
CA ASN A 6 -11.18 -14.55 -19.44
C ASN A 6 -10.82 -13.27 -20.26
N HIS A 7 -10.70 -12.12 -19.58
CA HIS A 7 -10.42 -10.83 -20.20
C HIS A 7 -8.92 -10.68 -20.41
N THR A 8 -8.54 -10.42 -21.64
CA THR A 8 -7.16 -10.12 -22.04
C THR A 8 -6.80 -8.73 -21.52
N CYS A 9 -5.66 -8.61 -20.87
CA CYS A 9 -5.13 -7.32 -20.46
C CYS A 9 -4.73 -6.51 -21.71
N THR A 10 -5.21 -5.28 -21.79
CA THR A 10 -4.79 -4.32 -22.83
C THR A 10 -3.79 -3.34 -22.21
N ILE A 11 -2.66 -3.14 -22.87
CA ILE A 11 -1.59 -2.24 -22.42
C ILE A 11 -1.39 -1.18 -23.52
N ILE A 12 -1.45 0.09 -23.14
CA ILE A 12 -1.28 1.21 -24.06
C ILE A 12 -0.36 2.28 -23.47
N PRO A 13 0.38 3.03 -24.29
CA PRO A 13 1.14 4.19 -23.83
C PRO A 13 0.21 5.23 -23.20
N LEU A 14 0.54 5.69 -22.01
CA LEU A 14 -0.27 6.71 -21.32
C LEU A 14 -0.03 8.10 -21.94
N GLY A 15 1.22 8.39 -22.32
CA GLY A 15 1.58 9.65 -23.00
C GLY A 15 1.39 10.90 -22.14
N LEU A 16 1.51 10.79 -20.83
CA LEU A 16 1.50 11.92 -19.90
C LEU A 16 2.94 12.36 -19.59
N PRO A 17 3.22 13.67 -19.57
CA PRO A 17 4.50 14.19 -19.12
C PRO A 17 4.60 14.09 -17.58
N GLY A 18 5.83 14.04 -17.07
CA GLY A 18 6.13 14.04 -15.65
C GLY A 18 6.61 12.70 -15.13
N THR A 19 6.89 12.67 -13.85
CA THR A 19 7.34 11.47 -13.12
C THR A 19 6.14 10.63 -12.68
N GLN A 20 6.40 9.39 -12.24
CA GLN A 20 5.38 8.55 -11.62
C GLN A 20 4.68 9.25 -10.45
N PHE A 21 5.41 10.06 -9.67
CA PHE A 21 4.82 10.85 -8.58
C PHE A 21 3.88 11.94 -9.09
N ASP A 22 4.22 12.61 -10.20
CA ASP A 22 3.35 13.64 -10.78
C ASP A 22 2.04 13.04 -11.27
N ILE A 23 2.10 11.88 -11.94
CA ILE A 23 0.92 11.13 -12.38
C ILE A 23 0.08 10.67 -11.20
N TYR A 24 0.72 10.04 -10.20
CA TYR A 24 0.06 9.54 -9.00
C TYR A 24 -0.64 10.66 -8.22
N SER A 25 0.02 11.78 -8.05
CA SER A 25 -0.50 12.91 -7.27
C SER A 25 -1.87 13.40 -7.78
N LYS A 26 -2.07 13.39 -9.08
CA LYS A 26 -3.34 13.75 -9.72
C LYS A 26 -4.45 12.74 -9.38
N LEU A 27 -4.15 11.45 -9.46
CA LEU A 27 -5.11 10.39 -9.14
C LEU A 27 -5.45 10.34 -7.64
N GLU A 28 -4.44 10.53 -6.79
CA GLU A 28 -4.61 10.52 -5.33
C GLU A 28 -5.63 11.56 -4.86
N GLN A 29 -5.71 12.70 -5.50
CA GLN A 29 -6.67 13.76 -5.15
C GLN A 29 -8.11 13.36 -5.47
N HIS A 30 -8.33 12.57 -6.50
CA HIS A 30 -9.68 12.26 -7.03
C HIS A 30 -10.26 10.96 -6.46
N TYR A 31 -9.41 10.00 -6.05
CA TYR A 31 -9.86 8.68 -5.63
C TYR A 31 -9.60 8.44 -4.14
N THR A 32 -10.49 7.68 -3.51
CA THR A 32 -10.40 7.32 -2.08
C THR A 32 -9.46 6.16 -1.81
N HIS A 33 -9.22 5.32 -2.81
CA HIS A 33 -8.30 4.20 -2.72
C HIS A 33 -7.29 4.30 -3.85
N THR A 34 -6.05 4.53 -3.48
CA THR A 34 -4.93 4.64 -4.42
C THR A 34 -3.67 4.09 -3.79
N PHE A 35 -2.75 3.65 -4.60
CA PHE A 35 -1.40 3.36 -4.14
C PHE A 35 -0.34 3.76 -5.17
N LEU A 36 0.82 4.09 -4.67
CA LEU A 36 2.05 4.26 -5.42
C LEU A 36 3.14 3.40 -4.76
N PHE A 37 3.72 2.50 -5.52
CA PHE A 37 4.94 1.80 -5.16
C PHE A 37 6.06 2.29 -6.07
N GLU A 38 7.08 2.90 -5.46
CA GLU A 38 8.22 3.45 -6.18
C GLU A 38 9.51 2.75 -5.77
N SER A 39 10.41 2.62 -6.74
CA SER A 39 11.79 2.25 -6.52
C SER A 39 12.68 3.36 -7.07
N LEU A 40 13.28 4.17 -6.21
CA LEU A 40 14.04 5.34 -6.60
C LEU A 40 15.55 5.11 -6.63
N THR A 41 16.02 4.15 -5.82
CA THR A 41 17.44 3.77 -5.71
C THR A 41 17.56 2.27 -5.56
N GLY A 42 18.76 1.74 -5.73
CA GLY A 42 19.04 0.31 -5.58
C GLY A 42 19.59 -0.33 -6.84
N PRO A 43 19.82 -1.65 -6.84
CA PRO A 43 20.22 -2.40 -8.02
C PRO A 43 19.23 -2.19 -9.18
N GLU A 44 19.73 -2.16 -10.41
CA GLU A 44 18.91 -1.94 -11.62
C GLU A 44 17.68 -2.87 -11.66
N GLU A 45 17.85 -4.12 -11.27
CA GLU A 45 16.80 -5.14 -11.24
C GLU A 45 15.66 -4.83 -10.24
N MET A 46 15.94 -4.08 -9.16
CA MET A 46 14.95 -3.64 -8.18
C MET A 46 14.28 -2.33 -8.56
N ALA A 47 15.00 -1.47 -9.29
CA ALA A 47 14.57 -0.12 -9.63
C ALA A 47 13.94 0.02 -11.03
N GLU A 48 13.53 -1.09 -11.66
CA GLU A 48 13.05 -1.09 -13.05
C GLU A 48 11.75 -0.32 -13.25
N SER A 49 10.79 -0.47 -12.31
CA SER A 49 9.46 0.09 -12.50
C SER A 49 8.82 0.60 -11.22
N SER A 50 7.97 1.58 -11.38
CA SER A 50 7.04 2.03 -10.34
C SER A 50 5.61 1.69 -10.75
N ILE A 51 4.74 1.48 -9.78
CA ILE A 51 3.40 0.95 -9.98
C ILE A 51 2.39 1.89 -9.31
N ILE A 52 1.34 2.25 -10.06
CA ILE A 52 0.24 3.08 -9.57
C ILE A 52 -1.06 2.31 -9.74
N GLY A 53 -1.83 2.19 -8.66
CA GLY A 53 -3.21 1.73 -8.71
C GLY A 53 -4.16 2.76 -8.13
N PHE A 54 -5.38 2.77 -8.63
CA PHE A 54 -6.43 3.69 -8.21
C PHE A 54 -7.81 3.07 -8.40
N ASP A 55 -8.75 3.45 -7.54
CA ASP A 55 -10.16 3.11 -7.64
C ASP A 55 -10.43 1.61 -7.91
N PRO A 56 -10.08 0.72 -6.96
CA PRO A 56 -10.23 -0.72 -7.13
C PRO A 56 -11.68 -1.13 -7.37
N LYS A 57 -11.88 -2.24 -8.05
CA LYS A 57 -13.22 -2.79 -8.35
C LYS A 57 -13.99 -3.21 -7.11
N ILE A 58 -13.30 -3.80 -6.15
CA ILE A 58 -13.83 -4.19 -4.84
C ILE A 58 -12.80 -3.94 -3.75
N ILE A 59 -13.30 -3.73 -2.53
CA ILE A 59 -12.50 -3.70 -1.31
C ILE A 59 -12.83 -4.93 -0.48
N ILE A 60 -11.82 -5.59 0.05
CA ILE A 60 -11.94 -6.77 0.90
C ILE A 60 -11.32 -6.45 2.25
N GLN A 61 -12.13 -6.50 3.30
CA GLN A 61 -11.67 -6.40 4.68
C GLN A 61 -11.80 -7.76 5.36
N GLY A 62 -10.71 -8.28 5.92
CA GLY A 62 -10.69 -9.54 6.66
C GLY A 62 -10.70 -9.31 8.15
N TYR A 63 -11.51 -10.08 8.85
CA TYR A 63 -11.61 -10.18 10.31
C TYR A 63 -11.27 -11.60 10.75
N SER A 64 -11.20 -11.86 12.04
CA SER A 64 -10.86 -13.20 12.55
C SER A 64 -11.89 -14.29 12.23
N ASP A 65 -13.10 -13.90 11.88
CA ASP A 65 -14.26 -14.79 11.68
C ASP A 65 -14.97 -14.63 10.34
N ARG A 66 -14.58 -13.63 9.52
CA ARG A 66 -15.25 -13.31 8.26
C ARG A 66 -14.40 -12.44 7.36
N ILE A 67 -14.79 -12.38 6.08
CA ILE A 67 -14.44 -11.28 5.18
C ILE A 67 -15.67 -10.44 4.87
N VAL A 68 -15.45 -9.16 4.66
CA VAL A 68 -16.44 -8.18 4.17
C VAL A 68 -15.97 -7.67 2.82
N ILE A 69 -16.79 -7.82 1.81
CA ILE A 69 -16.52 -7.38 0.45
C ILE A 69 -17.41 -6.18 0.16
N SER A 70 -16.82 -5.05 -0.19
CA SER A 70 -17.52 -3.83 -0.57
C SER A 70 -17.39 -3.59 -2.07
N TYR A 71 -18.51 -3.39 -2.74
CA TYR A 71 -18.58 -3.12 -4.17
C TYR A 71 -18.76 -1.61 -4.44
N LYS A 72 -18.46 -1.18 -5.67
CA LYS A 72 -18.57 0.24 -6.09
C LYS A 72 -20.01 0.78 -6.05
N ASP A 73 -21.00 -0.07 -6.19
CA ASP A 73 -22.43 0.28 -6.11
C ASP A 73 -22.91 0.50 -4.67
N GLY A 74 -22.02 0.38 -3.69
CA GLY A 74 -22.31 0.53 -2.26
C GLY A 74 -22.83 -0.76 -1.61
N THR A 75 -23.02 -1.85 -2.36
CA THR A 75 -23.43 -3.12 -1.78
C THR A 75 -22.26 -3.79 -1.05
N THR A 76 -22.60 -4.62 -0.05
CA THR A 76 -21.62 -5.38 0.72
C THR A 76 -22.02 -6.86 0.78
N LYS A 77 -21.02 -7.73 0.80
CA LYS A 77 -21.20 -9.18 1.01
C LYS A 77 -20.31 -9.62 2.16
N ILE A 78 -20.89 -10.39 3.09
CA ILE A 78 -20.17 -10.97 4.21
C ILE A 78 -20.04 -12.48 3.97
N ILE A 79 -18.83 -13.00 4.10
CA ILE A 79 -18.52 -14.42 4.01
C ILE A 79 -17.86 -14.86 5.31
N PRO A 80 -18.51 -15.76 6.11
CA PRO A 80 -17.87 -16.34 7.29
C PRO A 80 -16.66 -17.19 6.89
N THR A 81 -15.56 -17.02 7.58
CA THR A 81 -14.34 -17.80 7.37
C THR A 81 -13.43 -17.69 8.59
N LYS A 82 -12.63 -18.71 8.83
CA LYS A 82 -11.57 -18.70 9.85
C LYS A 82 -10.20 -18.31 9.28
N ASP A 83 -10.09 -18.27 7.95
CA ASP A 83 -8.85 -17.89 7.25
C ASP A 83 -9.16 -16.84 6.16
N PRO A 84 -9.29 -15.57 6.54
CA PRO A 84 -9.59 -14.49 5.60
C PRO A 84 -8.46 -14.28 4.58
N VAL A 85 -7.22 -14.67 4.89
CA VAL A 85 -6.08 -14.54 3.97
C VAL A 85 -6.19 -15.59 2.86
N ALA A 86 -6.58 -16.81 3.17
CA ALA A 86 -6.83 -17.84 2.16
C ALA A 86 -7.99 -17.47 1.23
N GLU A 87 -9.05 -16.85 1.77
CA GLU A 87 -10.20 -16.38 0.98
C GLU A 87 -9.81 -15.34 -0.08
N LEU A 88 -8.76 -14.55 0.15
CA LEU A 88 -8.29 -13.55 -0.81
C LEU A 88 -7.93 -14.17 -2.17
N LYS A 89 -7.45 -15.42 -2.18
CA LYS A 89 -7.07 -16.12 -3.42
C LYS A 89 -8.22 -16.25 -4.42
N GLN A 90 -9.46 -16.30 -3.94
CA GLN A 90 -10.65 -16.42 -4.81
C GLN A 90 -10.90 -15.15 -5.66
N PHE A 91 -10.30 -14.03 -5.27
CA PHE A 91 -10.47 -12.74 -5.93
C PHE A 91 -9.29 -12.37 -6.83
N ILE A 92 -8.28 -13.22 -6.89
CA ILE A 92 -7.08 -13.02 -7.70
C ILE A 92 -7.06 -14.05 -8.80
N THR A 93 -7.11 -13.60 -10.05
CA THR A 93 -6.90 -14.47 -11.22
C THR A 93 -5.48 -14.24 -11.70
N PRO A 94 -4.63 -15.29 -11.73
CA PRO A 94 -3.31 -15.17 -12.30
C PRO A 94 -3.39 -14.73 -13.76
N THR A 95 -2.63 -13.71 -14.14
CA THR A 95 -2.46 -13.35 -15.54
C THR A 95 -1.48 -14.33 -16.22
N GLN A 96 -1.76 -14.67 -17.48
CA GLN A 96 -0.82 -15.46 -18.30
C GLN A 96 0.29 -14.57 -18.91
N ASP A 97 0.06 -13.26 -18.93
CA ASP A 97 1.03 -12.27 -19.41
C ASP A 97 2.12 -12.07 -18.37
N GLN A 98 3.34 -12.49 -18.69
CA GLN A 98 4.53 -12.35 -17.86
C GLN A 98 5.47 -11.24 -18.36
N SER A 99 5.04 -10.45 -19.33
CA SER A 99 5.85 -9.35 -19.90
C SER A 99 6.08 -8.21 -18.91
N HIS A 100 5.24 -8.10 -17.88
CA HIS A 100 5.30 -7.06 -16.85
C HIS A 100 5.14 -7.67 -15.45
N ARG A 101 5.82 -7.09 -14.47
CA ARG A 101 5.78 -7.56 -13.08
C ARG A 101 4.42 -7.38 -12.40
N TYR A 102 3.60 -6.47 -12.88
CA TYR A 102 2.28 -6.17 -12.32
C TYR A 102 1.31 -5.79 -13.41
N LEU A 103 0.21 -6.51 -13.51
CA LEU A 103 -0.92 -6.22 -14.39
C LEU A 103 -2.23 -6.39 -13.63
N GLY A 104 -2.35 -5.71 -12.48
CA GLY A 104 -3.53 -5.79 -11.62
C GLY A 104 -3.42 -6.87 -10.54
N GLY A 105 -4.48 -7.00 -9.74
CA GLY A 105 -4.57 -7.95 -8.64
C GLY A 105 -4.89 -7.29 -7.30
N ALA A 106 -4.56 -8.00 -6.22
CA ALA A 106 -4.81 -7.54 -4.86
C ALA A 106 -3.65 -6.72 -4.33
N VAL A 107 -3.91 -5.50 -3.92
CA VAL A 107 -2.94 -4.65 -3.22
C VAL A 107 -3.56 -4.14 -1.93
N GLY A 108 -2.84 -4.26 -0.83
CA GLY A 108 -3.39 -3.89 0.47
C GLY A 108 -2.42 -4.12 1.62
N ILE A 109 -2.97 -4.31 2.80
CA ILE A 109 -2.24 -4.43 4.05
C ILE A 109 -2.75 -5.64 4.83
N ILE A 110 -1.81 -6.36 5.41
CA ILE A 110 -2.04 -7.33 6.49
C ILE A 110 -1.48 -6.71 7.77
N ASN A 111 -2.32 -6.48 8.75
CA ASN A 111 -1.91 -5.96 10.05
C ASN A 111 -1.14 -7.03 10.84
N TYR A 112 -0.29 -6.59 11.76
CA TYR A 112 0.46 -7.51 12.63
C TYR A 112 -0.47 -8.48 13.39
N ASP A 113 -1.65 -8.03 13.76
CA ASP A 113 -2.67 -8.81 14.47
C ASP A 113 -3.16 -10.05 13.69
N ALA A 114 -2.85 -10.18 12.40
CA ALA A 114 -3.13 -11.38 11.62
C ALA A 114 -2.39 -12.62 12.16
N ILE A 115 -1.33 -12.45 12.95
CA ILE A 115 -0.60 -13.54 13.61
C ILE A 115 -1.52 -14.40 14.47
N LYS A 116 -2.60 -13.83 15.04
CA LYS A 116 -3.61 -14.57 15.82
C LYS A 116 -4.36 -15.64 15.04
N LEU A 117 -4.33 -15.61 13.70
CA LEU A 117 -4.93 -16.65 12.88
C LEU A 117 -4.10 -17.95 12.91
N TYR A 118 -2.83 -17.85 13.23
CA TYR A 118 -1.85 -18.94 13.15
C TYR A 118 -1.25 -19.31 14.49
N GLU A 119 -1.20 -18.35 15.42
CA GLU A 119 -0.56 -18.52 16.73
C GLU A 119 -1.53 -18.17 17.86
N ASN A 120 -1.42 -18.87 18.98
CA ASN A 120 -2.23 -18.62 20.18
C ASN A 120 -1.68 -17.40 20.96
N ILE A 121 -1.84 -16.22 20.39
CA ILE A 121 -1.40 -14.95 20.98
C ILE A 121 -2.66 -14.16 21.38
N PRO A 122 -2.78 -13.72 22.64
CA PRO A 122 -3.91 -12.91 23.08
C PRO A 122 -3.85 -11.54 22.44
N ILE A 123 -4.82 -11.23 21.57
CA ILE A 123 -5.02 -9.93 20.96
C ILE A 123 -6.41 -9.43 21.35
N ASN A 124 -6.45 -8.28 21.99
CA ASN A 124 -7.64 -7.81 22.71
C ASN A 124 -8.68 -7.09 21.83
N ASP A 125 -8.41 -6.80 20.55
CA ASP A 125 -9.33 -6.04 19.69
C ASP A 125 -9.66 -6.82 18.41
N ASN A 126 -10.88 -7.39 18.37
CA ASN A 126 -11.44 -8.05 17.19
C ASN A 126 -12.34 -7.13 16.35
N SER A 127 -12.49 -5.87 16.74
CA SER A 127 -13.36 -4.91 16.04
C SER A 127 -12.74 -4.37 14.76
N LYS A 128 -11.40 -4.40 14.66
CA LYS A 128 -10.66 -3.88 13.50
C LYS A 128 -10.33 -4.97 12.49
N PRO A 129 -10.36 -4.65 11.20
CA PRO A 129 -9.92 -5.60 10.19
C PRO A 129 -8.43 -5.92 10.37
N ILE A 130 -8.09 -7.20 10.27
CA ILE A 130 -6.70 -7.69 10.28
C ILE A 130 -6.03 -7.60 8.92
N MET A 131 -6.81 -7.44 7.86
CA MET A 131 -6.33 -7.14 6.51
C MET A 131 -7.32 -6.26 5.77
N GLU A 132 -6.81 -5.47 4.81
CA GLU A 132 -7.61 -4.65 3.89
C GLU A 132 -6.93 -4.63 2.53
N PHE A 133 -7.66 -5.05 1.48
CA PHE A 133 -7.16 -5.15 0.12
C PHE A 133 -8.13 -4.52 -0.88
N GLY A 134 -7.58 -3.78 -1.85
CA GLY A 134 -8.27 -3.43 -3.07
C GLY A 134 -7.94 -4.41 -4.18
N ILE A 135 -8.94 -4.78 -5.00
CA ILE A 135 -8.73 -5.56 -6.22
C ILE A 135 -8.73 -4.61 -7.41
N TYR A 136 -7.57 -4.47 -8.02
CA TYR A 136 -7.33 -3.54 -9.11
C TYR A 136 -7.31 -4.27 -10.45
N GLN A 137 -8.10 -3.78 -11.41
CA GLN A 137 -8.20 -4.32 -12.77
C GLN A 137 -7.60 -3.39 -13.82
N ASP A 138 -7.13 -2.24 -13.40
CA ASP A 138 -6.34 -1.32 -14.21
C ASP A 138 -5.31 -0.59 -13.34
N GLY A 139 -4.36 0.03 -13.98
CA GLY A 139 -3.30 0.76 -13.31
C GLY A 139 -2.25 1.29 -14.27
N ILE A 140 -1.24 1.91 -13.71
CA ILE A 140 -0.17 2.52 -14.48
C ILE A 140 1.16 1.89 -14.07
N LEU A 141 1.91 1.48 -15.08
CA LEU A 141 3.31 1.08 -14.96
C LEU A 141 4.18 2.25 -15.43
N TYR A 142 5.14 2.62 -14.65
CA TYR A 142 6.13 3.61 -15.02
C TYR A 142 7.50 2.93 -15.10
N ASP A 143 8.06 2.88 -16.30
CA ASP A 143 9.39 2.35 -16.55
C ASP A 143 10.42 3.40 -16.13
N ASN A 144 11.17 3.10 -15.08
CA ASN A 144 12.17 4.02 -14.52
C ASN A 144 13.40 4.19 -15.44
N LYS A 145 13.64 3.27 -16.36
CA LYS A 145 14.76 3.30 -17.32
C LYS A 145 14.45 4.17 -18.53
N THR A 146 13.31 3.90 -19.18
CA THR A 146 12.88 4.62 -20.37
C THR A 146 12.11 5.90 -20.05
N LYS A 147 11.68 6.07 -18.78
CA LYS A 147 10.81 7.17 -18.32
C LYS A 147 9.46 7.22 -19.02
N GLN A 148 9.00 6.05 -19.49
CA GLN A 148 7.70 5.91 -20.15
C GLN A 148 6.65 5.41 -19.17
N SER A 149 5.44 5.87 -19.32
CA SER A 149 4.26 5.42 -18.60
C SER A 149 3.34 4.61 -19.49
N LEU A 150 2.94 3.43 -19.04
CA LEU A 150 2.00 2.53 -19.68
C LEU A 150 0.74 2.44 -18.82
N TYR A 151 -0.43 2.49 -19.45
CA TYR A 151 -1.69 2.19 -18.79
C TYR A 151 -2.18 0.83 -19.22
N PHE A 152 -2.49 -0.02 -18.25
CA PHE A 152 -3.10 -1.32 -18.50
C PHE A 152 -4.52 -1.38 -17.94
N TYR A 153 -5.40 -2.15 -18.60
CA TYR A 153 -6.78 -2.37 -18.16
C TYR A 153 -7.32 -3.69 -18.70
N TYR A 154 -8.32 -4.23 -18.02
CA TYR A 154 -9.03 -5.46 -18.42
C TYR A 154 -10.41 -5.15 -19.01
N ASP A 155 -11.25 -4.43 -18.30
CA ASP A 155 -12.64 -4.18 -18.68
C ASP A 155 -12.86 -2.78 -19.27
N GLU A 156 -12.54 -1.75 -18.52
CA GLU A 156 -12.86 -0.37 -18.83
C GLU A 156 -11.61 0.46 -19.12
N ASN A 157 -11.60 1.14 -20.25
CA ASN A 157 -10.53 2.08 -20.59
C ASN A 157 -10.81 3.47 -20.00
N ARG A 158 -10.11 3.82 -18.93
CA ARG A 158 -10.26 5.10 -18.22
C ARG A 158 -9.16 6.12 -18.55
N ILE A 159 -8.45 5.95 -19.66
CA ILE A 159 -7.31 6.81 -20.04
C ILE A 159 -7.67 8.30 -20.08
N ASN A 160 -8.88 8.64 -20.54
CA ASN A 160 -9.33 10.03 -20.60
C ASN A 160 -9.52 10.64 -19.20
N GLN A 161 -10.03 9.87 -18.25
CA GLN A 161 -10.17 10.30 -16.85
C GLN A 161 -8.79 10.55 -16.23
N ILE A 162 -7.82 9.67 -16.48
CA ILE A 162 -6.45 9.83 -16.01
C ILE A 162 -5.82 11.10 -16.58
N LYS A 163 -5.98 11.35 -17.90
CA LYS A 163 -5.40 12.51 -18.58
C LYS A 163 -6.00 13.85 -18.17
N GLN A 164 -7.27 13.85 -17.78
CA GLN A 164 -7.98 15.06 -17.33
C GLN A 164 -7.76 15.37 -15.85
N SER A 165 -7.20 14.45 -15.09
CA SER A 165 -6.93 14.67 -13.68
C SER A 165 -5.86 15.74 -13.47
N GLU A 166 -6.12 16.66 -12.53
CA GLU A 166 -5.20 17.74 -12.15
C GLU A 166 -4.84 17.65 -10.65
N ARG A 167 -3.73 18.23 -10.27
CA ARG A 167 -3.30 18.32 -8.86
C ARG A 167 -2.96 19.76 -8.50
N LYS A 168 -3.51 20.21 -7.36
CA LYS A 168 -3.05 21.42 -6.66
C LYS A 168 -2.60 21.00 -5.25
N PHE A 169 -1.31 21.17 -4.98
CA PHE A 169 -0.79 20.88 -3.64
C PHE A 169 -1.27 21.92 -2.64
N GLY A 170 -1.95 21.45 -1.60
CA GLY A 170 -2.37 22.25 -0.46
C GLY A 170 -1.24 22.45 0.55
N ASN A 171 -1.52 23.18 1.64
CA ASN A 171 -0.64 23.26 2.78
C ASN A 171 -0.84 22.07 3.71
N ILE A 172 0.17 21.79 4.55
CA ILE A 172 0.08 20.84 5.64
C ILE A 172 0.45 21.54 6.95
N THR A 173 -0.28 21.25 8.00
CA THR A 173 -0.01 21.73 9.36
C THR A 173 0.18 20.51 10.26
N LEU A 174 1.23 20.54 11.06
CA LEU A 174 1.56 19.48 12.02
C LEU A 174 1.46 20.07 13.44
N SER A 175 0.96 19.26 14.39
CA SER A 175 1.02 19.59 15.82
C SER A 175 2.42 19.27 16.40
N ASP A 176 2.59 19.58 17.69
CA ASP A 176 3.74 19.13 18.44
C ASP A 176 3.85 17.61 18.45
N ILE A 177 5.10 17.13 18.39
CA ILE A 177 5.40 15.71 18.36
C ILE A 177 5.49 15.19 19.80
N THR A 178 4.76 14.10 20.06
CA THR A 178 4.86 13.34 21.32
C THR A 178 5.44 11.96 21.05
N THR A 179 6.03 11.34 22.07
CA THR A 179 6.63 10.01 21.95
C THR A 179 6.07 9.06 22.99
N ASN A 180 6.06 7.77 22.67
CA ASN A 180 5.65 6.73 23.62
C ASN A 180 6.71 6.41 24.69
N MET A 181 7.95 6.86 24.49
CA MET A 181 9.05 6.70 25.44
C MET A 181 10.10 7.78 25.23
N ASP A 182 10.74 8.20 26.31
CA ASP A 182 11.85 9.16 26.26
C ASP A 182 13.18 8.49 25.86
N GLU A 183 14.25 9.27 25.81
CA GLU A 183 15.57 8.80 25.41
C GLU A 183 16.15 7.79 26.41
N SER A 184 15.97 8.02 27.71
CA SER A 184 16.50 7.14 28.75
C SER A 184 15.80 5.78 28.74
N GLN A 185 14.50 5.75 28.56
CA GLN A 185 13.70 4.54 28.41
C GLN A 185 14.14 3.75 27.17
N PHE A 186 14.35 4.42 26.04
CA PHE A 186 14.82 3.75 24.82
C PHE A 186 16.23 3.18 25.00
N THR A 187 17.14 3.94 25.62
CA THR A 187 18.52 3.48 25.92
C THR A 187 18.51 2.24 26.81
N ASN A 188 17.63 2.20 27.82
CA ASN A 188 17.49 1.04 28.69
C ASN A 188 17.01 -0.21 27.92
N ILE A 189 16.08 -0.06 27.00
CA ILE A 189 15.62 -1.16 26.13
C ILE A 189 16.76 -1.68 25.24
N VAL A 190 17.56 -0.77 24.66
CA VAL A 190 18.75 -1.14 23.87
C VAL A 190 19.75 -1.92 24.70
N ASN A 191 20.06 -1.47 25.92
CA ASN A 191 20.99 -2.16 26.81
C ASN A 191 20.48 -3.55 27.22
N LYS A 192 19.18 -3.68 27.49
CA LYS A 192 18.56 -4.98 27.79
C LYS A 192 18.59 -5.92 26.57
N ALA A 193 18.33 -5.42 25.36
CA ALA A 193 18.43 -6.19 24.14
C ALA A 193 19.86 -6.70 23.89
N LYS A 194 20.89 -5.87 24.15
CA LYS A 194 22.30 -6.29 24.07
C LYS A 194 22.61 -7.43 25.06
N GLN A 195 22.04 -7.42 26.26
CA GLN A 195 22.22 -8.53 27.20
C GLN A 195 21.69 -9.85 26.65
N TYR A 196 20.47 -9.87 26.07
CA TYR A 196 19.90 -11.06 25.44
C TYR A 196 20.72 -11.54 24.23
N LEU A 197 21.30 -10.62 23.44
CA LEU A 197 22.20 -10.98 22.36
C LEU A 197 23.49 -11.65 22.89
N HIS A 198 24.08 -11.09 23.96
CA HIS A 198 25.29 -11.65 24.57
C HIS A 198 25.08 -13.00 25.25
N SER A 199 23.91 -13.23 25.88
CA SER A 199 23.56 -14.52 26.47
C SER A 199 23.18 -15.58 25.47
N GLY A 200 22.97 -15.21 24.20
CA GLY A 200 22.57 -16.14 23.14
C GLY A 200 21.07 -16.45 23.11
N ASP A 201 20.27 -15.72 23.88
CA ASP A 201 18.81 -15.89 23.90
C ASP A 201 18.13 -15.46 22.59
N ILE A 202 18.73 -14.49 21.89
CA ILE A 202 18.26 -13.99 20.60
C ILE A 202 19.45 -13.70 19.66
N PHE A 203 19.22 -13.78 18.35
CA PHE A 203 20.20 -13.42 17.31
C PHE A 203 20.00 -12.00 16.79
N GLN A 204 18.74 -11.57 16.76
CA GLN A 204 18.36 -10.26 16.25
C GLN A 204 17.08 -9.77 16.92
N VAL A 205 16.98 -8.46 17.11
CA VAL A 205 15.75 -7.80 17.55
C VAL A 205 15.67 -6.40 16.91
N VAL A 206 14.50 -6.03 16.46
CA VAL A 206 14.21 -4.67 15.97
C VAL A 206 13.49 -3.92 17.09
N LEU A 207 14.14 -2.88 17.61
CA LEU A 207 13.58 -1.99 18.61
C LEU A 207 12.94 -0.79 17.93
N SER A 208 11.74 -0.40 18.38
CA SER A 208 11.00 0.70 17.79
C SER A 208 10.61 1.76 18.83
N ARG A 209 10.60 3.01 18.39
CA ARG A 209 10.06 4.15 19.14
C ARG A 209 8.95 4.79 18.31
N LYS A 210 7.84 5.13 18.95
CA LYS A 210 6.69 5.70 18.28
C LYS A 210 6.62 7.20 18.54
N PHE A 211 6.48 7.96 17.47
CA PHE A 211 6.17 9.38 17.49
C PHE A 211 4.72 9.59 17.05
N ASN A 212 3.99 10.43 17.79
CA ASN A 212 2.60 10.77 17.50
C ASN A 212 2.50 12.28 17.30
N PHE A 213 1.75 12.67 16.31
CA PHE A 213 1.40 14.05 16.01
C PHE A 213 0.07 14.09 15.25
N SER A 214 -0.61 15.21 15.29
CA SER A 214 -1.76 15.46 14.43
C SER A 214 -1.31 16.16 13.15
N ALA A 215 -1.90 15.79 12.04
CA ALA A 215 -1.64 16.40 10.75
C ALA A 215 -2.97 16.81 10.11
N SER A 216 -3.03 17.97 9.50
CA SER A 216 -4.17 18.43 8.73
C SER A 216 -3.74 19.09 7.42
N GLY A 217 -4.56 18.95 6.38
CA GLY A 217 -4.25 19.45 5.05
C GLY A 217 -3.77 18.37 4.08
N ASP A 218 -2.81 18.69 3.24
CA ASP A 218 -2.34 17.81 2.15
C ASP A 218 -1.29 16.82 2.64
N ILE A 219 -1.73 15.65 3.07
CA ILE A 219 -0.86 14.59 3.62
C ILE A 219 0.11 14.03 2.57
N LEU A 220 -0.19 14.10 1.28
CA LEU A 220 0.75 13.65 0.23
C LEU A 220 2.07 14.42 0.24
N ARG A 221 2.09 15.64 0.83
CA ARG A 221 3.34 16.38 1.05
C ARG A 221 4.32 15.65 1.97
N VAL A 222 3.82 14.91 2.96
CA VAL A 222 4.69 14.09 3.83
C VAL A 222 5.43 13.04 3.00
N TYR A 223 4.73 12.38 2.10
CA TYR A 223 5.37 11.43 1.19
C TYR A 223 6.35 12.11 0.22
N LYS A 224 5.99 13.27 -0.30
CA LYS A 224 6.87 14.05 -1.18
C LYS A 224 8.20 14.38 -0.51
N GLU A 225 8.17 14.81 0.76
CA GLU A 225 9.39 15.11 1.53
C GLU A 225 10.16 13.82 1.88
N LEU A 226 9.46 12.75 2.29
CA LEU A 226 10.09 11.47 2.61
C LEU A 226 10.88 10.91 1.43
N ARG A 227 10.31 10.93 0.22
CA ARG A 227 10.99 10.41 -0.97
C ARG A 227 12.20 11.24 -1.40
N ALA A 228 12.24 12.51 -1.02
CA ALA A 228 13.39 13.37 -1.26
C ALA A 228 14.50 13.18 -0.21
N LEU A 229 14.11 13.00 1.07
CA LEU A 229 15.05 12.84 2.18
C LEU A 229 15.65 11.43 2.25
N ASN A 230 14.86 10.41 1.93
CA ASN A 230 15.26 9.02 2.04
C ASN A 230 14.79 8.19 0.83
N PRO A 231 15.36 8.43 -0.36
CA PRO A 231 15.08 7.61 -1.53
C PRO A 231 15.51 6.16 -1.26
N SER A 232 14.62 5.21 -1.54
CA SER A 232 14.85 3.80 -1.27
C SER A 232 14.31 2.89 -2.38
N PRO A 233 14.69 1.60 -2.42
CA PRO A 233 14.14 0.63 -3.37
C PRO A 233 12.65 0.38 -3.15
N TYR A 234 12.16 0.55 -1.92
CA TYR A 234 10.78 0.26 -1.53
C TYR A 234 10.12 1.47 -0.86
N LEU A 235 9.70 2.43 -1.67
CA LEU A 235 8.89 3.56 -1.25
C LEU A 235 7.43 3.25 -1.55
N TYR A 236 6.55 3.60 -0.61
CA TYR A 236 5.13 3.42 -0.82
C TYR A 236 4.29 4.54 -0.21
N HIS A 237 3.22 4.87 -0.91
CA HIS A 237 2.09 5.64 -0.42
C HIS A 237 0.83 4.84 -0.74
N MET A 238 0.04 4.49 0.26
CA MET A 238 -1.22 3.77 0.11
C MET A 238 -2.31 4.54 0.83
N LYS A 239 -3.35 4.91 0.10
CA LYS A 239 -4.51 5.63 0.61
C LYS A 239 -5.73 4.73 0.60
N PHE A 240 -6.38 4.63 1.75
CA PHE A 240 -7.70 4.05 1.97
C PHE A 240 -8.62 5.13 2.51
N VAL A 241 -9.93 4.89 2.55
CA VAL A 241 -10.92 5.91 2.99
C VAL A 241 -10.51 6.61 4.28
N GLN A 242 -10.05 5.84 5.28
CA GLN A 242 -9.77 6.37 6.63
C GLN A 242 -8.30 6.29 7.03
N LYS A 243 -7.43 5.80 6.16
CA LYS A 243 -6.03 5.52 6.49
C LYS A 243 -5.12 5.84 5.32
N ILE A 244 -3.98 6.41 5.65
CA ILE A 244 -2.88 6.59 4.71
C ILE A 244 -1.65 5.93 5.32
N TYR A 245 -0.99 5.11 4.52
CA TYR A 245 0.26 4.45 4.88
C TYR A 245 1.37 5.00 4.00
N ILE A 246 2.41 5.49 4.64
CA ILE A 246 3.58 6.09 3.98
C ILE A 246 4.81 5.43 4.56
N GLY A 247 5.70 4.99 3.70
CA GLY A 247 6.94 4.41 4.18
C GLY A 247 8.02 4.29 3.13
N CYS A 248 9.22 4.05 3.63
CA CYS A 248 10.40 3.69 2.87
C CYS A 248 11.09 2.53 3.59
N SER A 249 11.59 1.58 2.85
CA SER A 249 12.33 0.44 3.37
C SER A 249 13.59 0.21 2.53
N PRO A 250 14.73 -0.05 3.17
CA PRO A 250 15.97 -0.38 2.47
C PRO A 250 15.90 -1.72 1.73
#